data_65562c707b20fb8ee9caa78c761752ba
#
_entry.id   65562c707b20fb8ee9caa78c761752ba
#
_cell.length_a   1.000
_cell.length_b   1.000
_cell.length_c   1.000
_cell.angle_alpha   90.00
_cell.angle_beta   90.00
_cell.angle_gamma   90.00
#
_symmetry.space_group_name_H-M   'P 1'
#
loop_
_entity.id
_entity.type
_entity.pdbx_description
1 polymer ?
#
loop_
_entity_poly.entity_id
_entity_poly.type
_entity_poly.pdbx_seq_one_letter_code
_entity_poly.pdbx_strand_id
1 'polypeptide(L)' 'MADDALKTPEVQEGIRILNIATQADEKGDSANAVKLYKQACALFVQSLKSL' A
#
# COMPACT_ATOMS: atom_id res chain seq x y z
N MET A 1 -7.46 -17.50 8.38
CA MET A 1 -6.48 -17.11 9.38
C MET A 1 -5.89 -15.75 9.03
N ALA A 2 -5.67 -14.93 10.04
CA ALA A 2 -5.20 -13.57 9.83
C ALA A 2 -3.84 -13.52 9.11
N ASP A 3 -2.98 -14.49 9.41
CA ASP A 3 -1.63 -14.52 8.81
C ASP A 3 -1.69 -14.71 7.31
N ASP A 4 -2.65 -15.47 6.80
CA ASP A 4 -2.78 -15.72 5.39
C ASP A 4 -3.20 -14.44 4.65
N ALA A 5 -4.08 -13.64 5.26
CA ALA A 5 -4.49 -12.38 4.67
C ALA A 5 -3.32 -11.41 4.51
N LEU A 6 -2.40 -11.41 5.50
CA LEU A 6 -1.23 -10.54 5.46
C LEU A 6 -0.19 -11.00 4.45
N LYS A 7 -0.28 -12.23 3.96
CA LYS A 7 0.68 -12.79 3.01
C LYS A 7 0.20 -12.71 1.57
N THR A 8 -0.96 -12.11 1.32
CA THR A 8 -1.43 -11.98 -0.04
C THR A 8 -0.53 -11.04 -0.83
N PRO A 9 -0.34 -11.30 -2.14
CA PRO A 9 0.49 -10.42 -2.96
C PRO A 9 0.02 -8.97 -2.95
N GLU A 10 -1.29 -8.73 -2.89
CA GLU A 10 -1.84 -7.39 -2.88
C GLU A 10 -1.45 -6.64 -1.61
N VAL A 11 -1.49 -7.32 -0.46
CA VAL A 11 -1.12 -6.70 0.80
C VAL A 11 0.38 -6.38 0.81
N GLN A 12 1.21 -7.32 0.36
CA GLN A 12 2.65 -7.10 0.33
C GLN A 12 3.03 -5.96 -0.61
N GLU A 13 2.40 -5.91 -1.77
CA GLU A 13 2.63 -4.82 -2.71
C GLU A 13 2.16 -3.48 -2.13
N GLY A 14 1.03 -3.48 -1.45
CA GLY A 14 0.53 -2.28 -0.80
C GLY A 14 1.49 -1.76 0.26
N ILE A 15 2.07 -2.67 1.05
CA ILE A 15 3.04 -2.28 2.07
C ILE A 15 4.29 -1.68 1.41
N ARG A 16 4.76 -2.27 0.33
CA ARG A 16 5.92 -1.76 -0.40
C ARG A 16 5.65 -0.34 -0.90
N ILE A 17 4.50 -0.14 -1.52
CA ILE A 17 4.11 1.17 -2.05
C ILE A 17 3.98 2.17 -0.90
N LEU A 18 3.43 1.74 0.22
CA LEU A 18 3.28 2.61 1.38
C LEU A 18 4.65 3.07 1.89
N ASN A 19 5.64 2.18 1.92
CA ASN A 19 6.98 2.55 2.33
C ASN A 19 7.59 3.57 1.37
N ILE A 20 7.40 3.38 0.07
CA ILE A 20 7.88 4.33 -0.92
C ILE A 20 7.18 5.67 -0.76
N ALA A 21 5.87 5.66 -0.48
CA ALA A 21 5.10 6.87 -0.26
C ALA A 21 5.65 7.65 0.94
N THR A 22 5.96 6.94 2.01
CA THR A 22 6.52 7.56 3.21
C THR A 22 7.86 8.23 2.90
N GLN A 23 8.70 7.56 2.12
CA GLN A 23 9.99 8.12 1.72
C GLN A 23 9.81 9.36 0.86
N ALA A 24 8.86 9.32 -0.07
CA ALA A 24 8.57 10.48 -0.91
C ALA A 24 8.10 11.67 -0.06
N ASP A 25 7.25 11.38 0.93
CA ASP A 25 6.76 12.43 1.82
C ASP A 25 7.90 13.05 2.62
N GLU A 26 8.84 12.24 3.11
CA GLU A 26 9.99 12.74 3.85
C GLU A 26 10.88 13.63 3.00
N LYS A 27 10.92 13.37 1.70
CA LYS A 27 11.71 14.17 0.76
C LYS A 27 10.98 15.45 0.32
N GLY A 28 9.75 15.64 0.78
CA GLY A 28 8.95 16.78 0.40
C GLY A 28 8.20 16.62 -0.91
N ASP A 29 8.16 15.41 -1.46
CA ASP A 29 7.47 15.11 -2.72
C ASP A 29 6.04 14.65 -2.44
N SER A 30 5.25 15.58 -1.92
CA SER A 30 3.91 15.23 -1.45
C SER A 30 2.97 14.81 -2.58
N ALA A 31 3.15 15.34 -3.79
CA ALA A 31 2.31 14.95 -4.92
C ALA A 31 2.47 13.47 -5.25
N ASN A 32 3.70 12.98 -5.31
CA ASN A 32 3.93 11.55 -5.54
C ASN A 32 3.54 10.72 -4.34
N ALA A 33 3.77 11.22 -3.14
CA ALA A 33 3.37 10.50 -1.93
C ALA A 33 1.86 10.25 -1.92
N VAL A 34 1.06 11.23 -2.26
CA VAL A 34 -0.40 11.08 -2.31
C VAL A 34 -0.81 10.03 -3.33
N LYS A 35 -0.20 10.05 -4.52
CA LYS A 35 -0.49 9.04 -5.54
C LYS A 35 -0.18 7.64 -5.06
N LEU A 36 0.95 7.47 -4.40
CA LEU A 36 1.38 6.17 -3.89
C LEU A 36 0.48 5.71 -2.74
N TYR A 37 0.08 6.61 -1.85
CA TYR A 37 -0.87 6.26 -0.79
C TYR A 37 -2.19 5.78 -1.36
N LYS A 38 -2.69 6.44 -2.40
CA LYS A 38 -3.93 6.02 -3.05
C LYS A 38 -3.80 4.64 -3.67
N GLN A 39 -2.66 4.35 -4.30
CA GLN A 39 -2.41 3.04 -4.87
C GLN A 39 -2.36 1.96 -3.80
N ALA A 40 -1.69 2.24 -2.69
CA ALA A 40 -1.61 1.28 -1.59
C ALA A 40 -3.00 1.00 -1.03
N CYS A 41 -3.81 2.03 -0.83
CA CYS A 41 -5.18 1.86 -0.34
C CYS A 41 -6.02 1.02 -1.29
N ALA A 42 -5.88 1.24 -2.60
CA ALA A 42 -6.61 0.45 -3.58
C ALA A 42 -6.25 -1.03 -3.50
N LEU A 43 -4.96 -1.33 -3.31
CA LEU A 43 -4.51 -2.71 -3.17
C LEU A 43 -5.06 -3.35 -1.90
N PHE A 44 -5.09 -2.62 -0.80
CA PHE A 44 -5.65 -3.14 0.44
C PHE A 44 -7.14 -3.42 0.30
N VAL A 45 -7.87 -2.54 -0.38
CA VAL A 45 -9.30 -2.75 -0.62
C VAL A 45 -9.52 -3.98 -1.48
N GLN A 46 -8.71 -4.16 -2.53
CA GLN A 46 -8.80 -5.35 -3.37
C GLN A 46 -8.53 -6.61 -2.57
N SER A 47 -7.56 -6.57 -1.69
CA SER A 47 -7.24 -7.69 -0.82
C SER A 47 -8.44 -8.08 0.04
N LEU A 48 -9.14 -7.09 0.59
CA LEU A 48 -10.33 -7.34 1.40
C LEU A 48 -11.45 -7.97 0.59
N LYS A 49 -11.59 -7.53 -0.66
CA LYS A 49 -12.63 -8.10 -1.54
C LYS A 49 -12.32 -9.54 -1.94
N SER A 50 -11.04 -9.92 -1.91
CA SER A 50 -10.64 -11.28 -2.26
C SER A 50 -10.87 -12.28 -1.13
N LEU A 51 -11.10 -11.78 0.07
CA LEU A 51 -11.37 -12.65 1.20
C LEU A 51 -12.82 -13.09 1.20
#